data_524f19141739fa407f5a74ab9c0f2813
#
_entry.id   524f19141739fa407f5a74ab9c0f2813
#
_cell.length_a   1.000
_cell.length_b   1.000
_cell.length_c   1.000
_cell.angle_alpha   90.00
_cell.angle_beta   90.00
_cell.angle_gamma   90.00
#
_symmetry.space_group_name_H-M   'P 1'
#
loop_
_entity.id
_entity.type
_entity.pdbx_description
1 polymer ?
#
loop_
_entity_poly.entity_id
_entity_poly.type
_entity_poly.pdbx_seq_one_letter_code
_entity_poly.pdbx_strand_id
1 'polypeptide(L)'
;MVPVTVEMFSIVMSLNCKNAEITDLPKILEVEKSWPEAGRASADKFIARIEKFSKGFFLILKNLPSGEEKVIATITTMPLLYSPTLVGQFTTWDKVTHHGMLDDCSLQNKNALYIISGVIDKNHRGENVFEYAVLKVVKLAQDLGLRYVIAGAVIPGYKKYCQSAGILPAWDYCQLRKGSKPVDPLLAMYESIQFKVPNSLHVVAEYYPDDASRNYAALVVRDLVSDPLT
;
A
#
# COMPACT_ATOMS: atom_id res chain seq x y z
N MET A 1 -13.58 11.73 -15.90
CA MET A 1 -14.03 10.32 -15.93
C MET A 1 -13.12 9.56 -16.89
N VAL A 2 -12.20 8.73 -16.38
CA VAL A 2 -11.34 7.89 -17.23
C VAL A 2 -12.22 6.72 -17.68
N PRO A 3 -12.37 6.45 -18.97
CA PRO A 3 -13.15 5.30 -19.43
C PRO A 3 -12.48 4.02 -18.93
N VAL A 4 -13.18 3.26 -18.09
CA VAL A 4 -12.78 1.91 -17.71
C VAL A 4 -12.91 1.05 -18.96
N THR A 5 -11.79 0.58 -19.49
CA THR A 5 -11.79 -0.26 -20.69
C THR A 5 -12.42 -1.63 -20.42
N VAL A 6 -12.98 -2.27 -21.43
CA VAL A 6 -13.60 -3.61 -21.35
C VAL A 6 -12.62 -4.65 -20.75
N GLU A 7 -11.30 -4.51 -20.99
CA GLU A 7 -10.27 -5.35 -20.39
C GLU A 7 -10.15 -5.17 -18.87
N MET A 8 -10.25 -3.93 -18.36
CA MET A 8 -10.29 -3.69 -16.89
C MET A 8 -11.52 -4.36 -16.26
N PHE A 9 -12.67 -4.32 -16.90
CA PHE A 9 -13.86 -5.03 -16.44
C PHE A 9 -13.66 -6.55 -16.39
N SER A 10 -13.02 -7.13 -17.40
CA SER A 10 -12.78 -8.58 -17.46
C SER A 10 -11.81 -9.08 -16.38
N ILE A 11 -10.75 -8.32 -16.07
CA ILE A 11 -9.77 -8.68 -15.02
C ILE A 11 -10.38 -8.50 -13.62
N VAL A 12 -11.13 -7.44 -13.39
CA VAL A 12 -11.80 -7.20 -12.08
C VAL A 12 -12.87 -8.27 -11.80
N MET A 13 -13.52 -8.81 -12.82
CA MET A 13 -14.52 -9.91 -12.68
C MET A 13 -13.90 -11.26 -12.28
N SER A 14 -12.57 -11.42 -12.35
CA SER A 14 -11.89 -12.66 -11.97
C SER A 14 -11.22 -12.61 -10.59
N LEU A 15 -11.21 -11.43 -9.92
CA LEU A 15 -10.59 -11.25 -8.62
C LEU A 15 -11.63 -11.29 -7.50
N ASN A 16 -11.35 -12.13 -6.51
CA ASN A 16 -12.07 -12.16 -5.25
C ASN A 16 -11.22 -11.59 -4.11
N CYS A 17 -11.86 -11.25 -3.00
CA CYS A 17 -11.19 -10.73 -1.82
C CYS A 17 -11.82 -11.32 -0.56
N LYS A 18 -10.98 -11.80 0.35
CA LYS A 18 -11.42 -12.22 1.69
C LYS A 18 -10.46 -11.70 2.76
N ASN A 19 -10.91 -11.66 4.01
CA ASN A 19 -10.02 -11.42 5.13
C ASN A 19 -9.16 -12.66 5.40
N ALA A 20 -7.91 -12.42 5.84
CA ALA A 20 -6.98 -13.47 6.19
C ALA A 20 -7.37 -14.14 7.52
N GLU A 21 -7.19 -15.45 7.56
CA GLU A 21 -7.32 -16.29 8.75
C GLU A 21 -5.99 -17.01 9.02
N ILE A 22 -5.79 -17.52 10.23
CA ILE A 22 -4.56 -18.25 10.59
C ILE A 22 -4.33 -19.46 9.67
N THR A 23 -5.40 -20.11 9.24
CA THR A 23 -5.36 -21.24 8.30
C THR A 23 -4.82 -20.88 6.92
N ASP A 24 -4.81 -19.59 6.56
CA ASP A 24 -4.26 -19.10 5.30
C ASP A 24 -2.74 -18.85 5.34
N LEU A 25 -2.11 -18.98 6.52
CA LEU A 25 -0.70 -18.65 6.73
C LEU A 25 0.25 -19.27 5.68
N PRO A 26 0.11 -20.56 5.30
CA PRO A 26 0.97 -21.15 4.26
C PRO A 26 0.86 -20.43 2.91
N LYS A 27 -0.36 -20.02 2.52
CA LYS A 27 -0.62 -19.29 1.26
C LYS A 27 -0.06 -17.87 1.31
N ILE A 28 -0.17 -17.21 2.47
CA ILE A 28 0.38 -15.85 2.72
C ILE A 28 1.91 -15.88 2.58
N LEU A 29 2.57 -16.85 3.22
CA LEU A 29 4.02 -17.01 3.14
C LEU A 29 4.51 -17.33 1.72
N GLU A 30 3.71 -18.03 0.92
CA GLU A 30 4.04 -18.29 -0.49
C GLU A 30 4.04 -16.98 -1.31
N VAL A 31 3.02 -16.14 -1.15
CA VAL A 31 2.96 -14.82 -1.80
C VAL A 31 4.12 -13.94 -1.33
N GLU A 32 4.46 -13.99 -0.04
CA GLU A 32 5.54 -13.18 0.56
C GLU A 32 6.92 -13.47 -0.06
N LYS A 33 7.14 -14.68 -0.61
CA LYS A 33 8.35 -15.00 -1.37
C LYS A 33 8.59 -14.09 -2.59
N SER A 34 7.56 -13.39 -3.05
CA SER A 34 7.67 -12.40 -4.13
C SER A 34 8.34 -11.09 -3.67
N TRP A 35 8.48 -10.88 -2.36
CA TRP A 35 9.25 -9.79 -1.76
C TRP A 35 10.72 -10.18 -1.63
N PRO A 36 11.68 -9.22 -1.73
CA PRO A 36 13.09 -9.50 -1.47
C PRO A 36 13.29 -10.12 -0.09
N GLU A 37 14.16 -11.13 0.02
CA GLU A 37 14.31 -11.94 1.23
C GLU A 37 14.55 -11.12 2.50
N ALA A 38 15.42 -10.13 2.43
CA ALA A 38 15.76 -9.26 3.57
C ALA A 38 14.57 -8.43 4.09
N GLY A 39 13.52 -8.22 3.27
CA GLY A 39 12.32 -7.44 3.63
C GLY A 39 11.10 -8.29 3.94
N ARG A 40 11.19 -9.63 3.87
CA ARG A 40 10.03 -10.52 4.10
C ARG A 40 9.55 -10.48 5.54
N ALA A 41 8.24 -10.42 5.70
CA ALA A 41 7.65 -10.60 7.01
C ALA A 41 7.69 -12.08 7.43
N SER A 42 8.00 -12.34 8.71
CA SER A 42 7.97 -13.67 9.29
C SER A 42 6.52 -14.15 9.54
N ALA A 43 6.36 -15.46 9.76
CA ALA A 43 5.09 -16.05 10.15
C ALA A 43 4.50 -15.36 11.39
N ASP A 44 5.32 -15.07 12.41
CA ASP A 44 4.87 -14.41 13.64
C ASP A 44 4.28 -13.03 13.39
N LYS A 45 4.87 -12.26 12.44
CA LYS A 45 4.32 -10.95 12.04
C LYS A 45 2.94 -11.10 11.41
N PHE A 46 2.74 -12.11 10.55
CA PHE A 46 1.42 -12.35 9.95
C PHE A 46 0.40 -12.82 10.96
N ILE A 47 0.78 -13.70 11.87
CA ILE A 47 -0.10 -14.16 12.98
C ILE A 47 -0.52 -12.93 13.80
N ALA A 48 0.42 -12.10 14.24
CA ALA A 48 0.13 -10.89 15.01
C ALA A 48 -0.83 -9.94 14.27
N ARG A 49 -0.65 -9.76 12.94
CA ARG A 49 -1.54 -8.90 12.12
C ARG A 49 -2.94 -9.47 12.02
N ILE A 50 -3.09 -10.79 11.86
CA ILE A 50 -4.39 -11.46 11.81
C ILE A 50 -5.09 -11.36 13.17
N GLU A 51 -4.40 -11.64 14.25
CA GLU A 51 -4.98 -11.60 15.61
C GLU A 51 -5.39 -10.20 16.03
N LYS A 52 -4.55 -9.18 15.72
CA LYS A 52 -4.79 -7.81 16.15
C LYS A 52 -5.77 -7.05 15.28
N PHE A 53 -5.76 -7.28 13.95
CA PHE A 53 -6.64 -6.56 13.02
C PHE A 53 -6.95 -7.36 11.75
N SER A 54 -7.60 -8.52 11.88
CA SER A 54 -7.98 -9.37 10.75
C SER A 54 -8.82 -8.63 9.69
N LYS A 55 -9.70 -7.72 10.11
CA LYS A 55 -10.53 -6.91 9.19
C LYS A 55 -9.70 -6.10 8.19
N GLY A 56 -8.50 -5.69 8.58
CA GLY A 56 -7.57 -4.92 7.74
C GLY A 56 -6.54 -5.76 7.01
N PHE A 57 -6.63 -7.07 7.06
CA PHE A 57 -5.75 -7.97 6.34
C PHE A 57 -6.52 -8.70 5.24
N PHE A 58 -6.26 -8.35 3.99
CA PHE A 58 -6.94 -8.92 2.84
C PHE A 58 -6.04 -9.85 2.04
N LEU A 59 -6.64 -10.96 1.59
CA LEU A 59 -6.10 -11.83 0.56
C LEU A 59 -6.85 -11.56 -0.75
N ILE A 60 -6.12 -11.33 -1.82
CA ILE A 60 -6.68 -11.22 -3.15
C ILE A 60 -6.53 -12.57 -3.84
N LEU A 61 -7.64 -13.10 -4.30
CA LEU A 61 -7.73 -14.42 -4.91
C LEU A 61 -8.06 -14.28 -6.39
N LYS A 62 -7.52 -15.17 -7.18
CA LYS A 62 -7.82 -15.32 -8.61
C LYS A 62 -8.30 -16.74 -8.89
N ASN A 63 -9.41 -16.86 -9.60
CA ASN A 63 -9.88 -18.14 -10.09
C ASN A 63 -8.96 -18.61 -11.23
N LEU A 64 -8.37 -19.76 -11.07
CA LEU A 64 -7.57 -20.40 -12.11
C LEU A 64 -8.48 -21.14 -13.11
N PRO A 65 -8.00 -21.40 -14.34
CA PRO A 65 -8.74 -22.21 -15.31
C PRO A 65 -9.11 -23.62 -14.81
N SER A 66 -8.37 -24.12 -13.82
CA SER A 66 -8.66 -25.39 -13.12
C SER A 66 -9.91 -25.33 -12.24
N GLY A 67 -10.47 -24.14 -11.96
CA GLY A 67 -11.54 -23.91 -10.98
C GLY A 67 -11.03 -23.71 -9.55
N GLU A 68 -9.72 -23.78 -9.31
CA GLU A 68 -9.10 -23.54 -8.00
C GLU A 68 -8.92 -22.04 -7.77
N GLU A 69 -9.16 -21.56 -6.53
CA GLU A 69 -8.81 -20.20 -6.10
C GLU A 69 -7.38 -20.15 -5.58
N LYS A 70 -6.55 -19.31 -6.20
CA LYS A 70 -5.17 -19.03 -5.77
C LYS A 70 -5.08 -17.67 -5.11
N VAL A 71 -4.43 -17.58 -3.94
CA VAL A 71 -4.01 -16.29 -3.36
C VAL A 71 -2.87 -15.72 -4.20
N ILE A 72 -3.08 -14.54 -4.77
CA ILE A 72 -2.11 -13.87 -5.67
C ILE A 72 -1.59 -12.56 -5.10
N ALA A 73 -2.22 -12.03 -4.06
CA ALA A 73 -1.72 -10.86 -3.35
C ALA A 73 -2.20 -10.83 -1.91
N THR A 74 -1.45 -10.09 -1.09
CA THR A 74 -1.81 -9.76 0.29
C THR A 74 -1.72 -8.26 0.48
N ILE A 75 -2.60 -7.66 1.28
CA ILE A 75 -2.48 -6.29 1.75
C ILE A 75 -2.88 -6.21 3.22
N THR A 76 -2.06 -5.56 4.03
CA THR A 76 -2.27 -5.44 5.46
C THR A 76 -2.34 -3.99 5.89
N THR A 77 -3.22 -3.69 6.82
CA THR A 77 -3.45 -2.34 7.33
C THR A 77 -3.52 -2.32 8.85
N MET A 78 -3.44 -1.13 9.42
CA MET A 78 -3.72 -0.87 10.83
C MET A 78 -4.42 0.48 10.98
N PRO A 79 -5.30 0.67 11.99
CA PRO A 79 -5.85 1.98 12.31
C PRO A 79 -4.79 2.85 12.99
N LEU A 80 -4.79 4.15 12.66
CA LEU A 80 -3.95 5.13 13.34
C LEU A 80 -4.63 6.51 13.40
N LEU A 81 -4.13 7.39 14.26
CA LEU A 81 -4.49 8.81 14.26
C LEU A 81 -3.56 9.55 13.28
N TYR A 82 -4.15 10.30 12.36
CA TYR A 82 -3.42 11.10 11.38
C TYR A 82 -3.87 12.57 11.42
N SER A 83 -2.91 13.46 11.28
CA SER A 83 -3.13 14.87 11.01
C SER A 83 -2.21 15.33 9.87
N PRO A 84 -2.73 16.04 8.85
CA PRO A 84 -1.92 16.52 7.73
C PRO A 84 -0.78 17.48 8.13
N THR A 85 -0.87 18.09 9.32
CA THR A 85 0.10 19.05 9.85
C THR A 85 1.07 18.43 10.87
N LEU A 86 0.77 17.23 11.38
CA LEU A 86 1.55 16.55 12.41
C LEU A 86 2.00 15.17 11.91
N VAL A 87 2.94 15.16 10.97
CA VAL A 87 3.46 13.91 10.36
C VAL A 87 4.71 13.37 11.07
N GLY A 88 5.17 13.99 12.15
CA GLY A 88 6.37 13.59 12.88
C GLY A 88 6.35 12.18 13.48
N GLN A 89 5.19 11.54 13.57
CA GLN A 89 5.07 10.13 13.95
C GLN A 89 5.58 9.16 12.87
N PHE A 90 5.60 9.58 11.61
CA PHE A 90 6.04 8.75 10.49
C PHE A 90 7.56 8.83 10.29
N THR A 91 8.34 8.49 11.31
CA THR A 91 9.80 8.57 11.26
C THR A 91 10.45 7.40 10.53
N THR A 92 10.00 6.17 10.80
CA THR A 92 10.42 4.94 10.11
C THR A 92 9.26 3.96 10.06
N TRP A 93 9.26 3.08 9.06
CA TRP A 93 8.25 2.01 8.95
C TRP A 93 8.20 1.14 10.21
N ASP A 94 9.37 0.78 10.75
CA ASP A 94 9.48 -0.03 11.97
C ASP A 94 8.79 0.63 13.17
N LYS A 95 9.01 1.92 13.37
CA LYS A 95 8.37 2.65 14.49
C LYS A 95 6.86 2.76 14.30
N VAL A 96 6.41 3.13 13.10
CA VAL A 96 4.97 3.26 12.80
C VAL A 96 4.24 1.95 12.99
N THR A 97 4.86 0.84 12.58
CA THR A 97 4.21 -0.49 12.56
C THR A 97 4.58 -1.39 13.74
N HIS A 98 5.37 -0.87 14.70
CA HIS A 98 5.96 -1.69 15.77
C HIS A 98 6.67 -2.92 15.20
N HIS A 99 7.64 -2.67 14.30
CA HIS A 99 8.40 -3.69 13.57
C HIS A 99 7.53 -4.66 12.77
N GLY A 100 6.34 -4.21 12.35
CA GLY A 100 5.36 -5.01 11.62
C GLY A 100 4.53 -5.94 12.49
N MET A 101 4.66 -5.86 13.81
CA MET A 101 3.89 -6.65 14.80
C MET A 101 2.58 -6.00 15.19
N LEU A 102 2.36 -4.75 14.78
CA LEU A 102 1.29 -3.86 15.19
C LEU A 102 1.25 -3.64 16.71
N ASP A 103 0.66 -2.53 17.14
CA ASP A 103 0.43 -2.25 18.55
C ASP A 103 -1.08 -2.24 18.82
N ASP A 104 -1.60 -1.11 19.30
CA ASP A 104 -3.02 -0.92 19.50
C ASP A 104 -3.76 -0.73 18.18
N CYS A 105 -4.56 -1.71 17.79
CA CYS A 105 -5.44 -1.68 16.64
C CYS A 105 -6.90 -1.32 16.99
N SER A 106 -7.15 -0.78 18.18
CA SER A 106 -8.43 -0.17 18.54
C SER A 106 -8.77 0.97 17.58
N LEU A 107 -10.04 1.09 17.23
CA LEU A 107 -10.55 2.20 16.41
C LEU A 107 -10.80 3.48 17.22
N GLN A 108 -10.70 3.41 18.53
CA GLN A 108 -10.94 4.56 19.39
C GLN A 108 -9.91 5.67 19.13
N ASN A 109 -10.39 6.89 18.86
CA ASN A 109 -9.56 8.05 18.53
C ASN A 109 -8.66 7.86 17.29
N LYS A 110 -9.00 6.94 16.39
CA LYS A 110 -8.35 6.77 15.10
C LYS A 110 -9.21 7.36 13.99
N ASN A 111 -8.56 7.89 12.96
CA ASN A 111 -9.26 8.52 11.83
C ASN A 111 -8.71 8.08 10.48
N ALA A 112 -7.76 7.13 10.47
CA ALA A 112 -7.11 6.65 9.27
C ALA A 112 -6.84 5.14 9.31
N LEU A 113 -6.79 4.50 8.13
CA LEU A 113 -6.11 3.23 7.91
C LEU A 113 -4.74 3.49 7.29
N TYR A 114 -3.71 2.90 7.87
CA TYR A 114 -2.36 2.90 7.34
C TYR A 114 -2.07 1.55 6.68
N ILE A 115 -1.66 1.57 5.40
CA ILE A 115 -1.24 0.38 4.67
C ILE A 115 0.19 0.03 5.10
N ILE A 116 0.33 -1.11 5.77
CA ILE A 116 1.60 -1.60 6.33
C ILE A 116 2.45 -2.23 5.24
N SER A 117 1.84 -3.11 4.46
CA SER A 117 2.48 -3.82 3.37
C SER A 117 1.45 -4.27 2.35
N GLY A 118 1.88 -4.40 1.10
CA GLY A 118 1.14 -5.03 0.03
C GLY A 118 2.10 -5.80 -0.85
N VAL A 119 1.86 -7.10 -1.01
CA VAL A 119 2.70 -7.99 -1.80
C VAL A 119 1.86 -8.65 -2.88
N ILE A 120 2.37 -8.66 -4.12
CA ILE A 120 1.75 -9.33 -5.25
C ILE A 120 2.66 -10.46 -5.70
N ASP A 121 2.09 -11.64 -5.93
CA ASP A 121 2.81 -12.74 -6.59
C ASP A 121 3.44 -12.20 -7.89
N LYS A 122 4.75 -12.43 -8.03
CA LYS A 122 5.55 -11.91 -9.15
C LYS A 122 4.96 -12.21 -10.53
N ASN A 123 4.22 -13.32 -10.66
CA ASN A 123 3.60 -13.76 -11.91
C ASN A 123 2.30 -13.01 -12.24
N HIS A 124 1.80 -12.17 -11.32
CA HIS A 124 0.55 -11.40 -11.45
C HIS A 124 0.77 -9.89 -11.37
N ARG A 125 2.03 -9.43 -11.50
CA ARG A 125 2.35 -7.99 -11.56
C ARG A 125 1.84 -7.41 -12.87
N GLY A 126 1.34 -6.16 -12.81
CA GLY A 126 0.80 -5.45 -13.99
C GLY A 126 -0.67 -5.78 -14.33
N GLU A 127 -1.34 -6.62 -13.53
CA GLU A 127 -2.75 -6.96 -13.69
C GLU A 127 -3.70 -6.08 -12.85
N ASN A 128 -3.28 -4.87 -12.46
CA ASN A 128 -4.03 -3.94 -11.58
C ASN A 128 -4.44 -4.56 -10.23
N VAL A 129 -3.75 -5.63 -9.81
CA VAL A 129 -4.06 -6.37 -8.57
C VAL A 129 -3.83 -5.49 -7.33
N PHE A 130 -2.79 -4.64 -7.37
CA PHE A 130 -2.46 -3.77 -6.23
C PHE A 130 -3.50 -2.65 -6.09
N GLU A 131 -3.90 -2.03 -7.18
CA GLU A 131 -4.97 -1.03 -7.23
C GLU A 131 -6.28 -1.61 -6.66
N TYR A 132 -6.63 -2.82 -7.09
CA TYR A 132 -7.80 -3.54 -6.55
C TYR A 132 -7.69 -3.75 -5.05
N ALA A 133 -6.53 -4.23 -4.56
CA ALA A 133 -6.29 -4.45 -3.13
C ALA A 133 -6.40 -3.15 -2.33
N VAL A 134 -5.80 -2.04 -2.81
CA VAL A 134 -5.88 -0.74 -2.15
C VAL A 134 -7.31 -0.21 -2.12
N LEU A 135 -8.09 -0.41 -3.18
CA LEU A 135 -9.52 -0.03 -3.19
C LEU A 135 -10.35 -0.81 -2.17
N LYS A 136 -9.99 -2.07 -1.83
CA LYS A 136 -10.61 -2.81 -0.70
C LYS A 136 -10.30 -2.14 0.64
N VAL A 137 -9.07 -1.65 0.82
CA VAL A 137 -8.70 -0.87 2.02
C VAL A 137 -9.49 0.44 2.09
N VAL A 138 -9.64 1.15 0.97
CA VAL A 138 -10.45 2.38 0.90
C VAL A 138 -11.89 2.09 1.29
N LYS A 139 -12.49 1.02 0.75
CA LYS A 139 -13.85 0.61 1.12
C LYS A 139 -13.97 0.29 2.61
N LEU A 140 -13.01 -0.46 3.17
CA LEU A 140 -12.99 -0.74 4.61
C LEU A 140 -12.94 0.55 5.44
N ALA A 141 -12.09 1.51 5.06
CA ALA A 141 -11.98 2.77 5.78
C ALA A 141 -13.30 3.54 5.77
N GLN A 142 -14.00 3.56 4.63
CA GLN A 142 -15.35 4.15 4.53
C GLN A 142 -16.37 3.43 5.44
N ASP A 143 -16.38 2.10 5.43
CA ASP A 143 -17.29 1.28 6.25
C ASP A 143 -17.03 1.47 7.75
N LEU A 144 -15.80 1.79 8.14
CA LEU A 144 -15.42 2.10 9.52
C LEU A 144 -15.60 3.58 9.88
N GLY A 145 -16.07 4.42 8.97
CA GLY A 145 -16.24 5.87 9.18
C GLY A 145 -14.92 6.62 9.35
N LEU A 146 -13.82 6.08 8.85
CA LEU A 146 -12.50 6.72 8.90
C LEU A 146 -12.33 7.70 7.74
N ARG A 147 -11.62 8.80 7.99
CA ARG A 147 -11.45 9.87 7.01
C ARG A 147 -10.32 9.61 6.02
N TYR A 148 -9.25 8.93 6.44
CA TYR A 148 -8.04 8.83 5.63
C TYR A 148 -7.62 7.39 5.37
N VAL A 149 -7.01 7.17 4.20
CA VAL A 149 -6.14 6.01 3.93
C VAL A 149 -4.75 6.52 3.60
N ILE A 150 -3.73 5.92 4.20
CA ILE A 150 -2.33 6.37 4.11
C ILE A 150 -1.43 5.19 3.79
N ALA A 151 -0.39 5.43 3.01
CA ALA A 151 0.71 4.48 2.82
C ALA A 151 2.05 5.20 2.80
N GLY A 152 3.09 4.54 3.32
CA GLY A 152 4.48 4.94 3.11
C GLY A 152 4.99 4.33 1.79
N ALA A 153 4.76 5.02 0.68
CA ALA A 153 5.18 4.57 -0.63
C ALA A 153 6.67 4.84 -0.84
N VAL A 154 7.51 3.81 -0.97
CA VAL A 154 8.88 3.99 -1.47
C VAL A 154 8.83 4.62 -2.86
N ILE A 155 9.91 5.33 -3.24
CA ILE A 155 10.00 6.04 -4.53
C ILE A 155 11.06 5.38 -5.43
N PRO A 156 10.79 4.19 -6.01
CA PRO A 156 11.82 3.31 -6.58
C PRO A 156 12.54 3.89 -7.81
N GLY A 157 11.99 4.92 -8.44
CA GLY A 157 12.63 5.62 -9.55
C GLY A 157 13.71 6.62 -9.13
N TYR A 158 13.78 7.01 -7.85
CA TYR A 158 14.57 8.15 -7.38
C TYR A 158 16.09 7.98 -7.55
N LYS A 159 16.64 6.83 -7.17
CA LYS A 159 18.09 6.56 -7.34
C LYS A 159 18.50 6.64 -8.80
N LYS A 160 17.75 5.99 -9.69
CA LYS A 160 18.02 5.99 -11.13
C LYS A 160 17.93 7.40 -11.71
N TYR A 161 16.95 8.19 -11.29
CA TYR A 161 16.82 9.58 -11.70
C TYR A 161 18.05 10.41 -11.29
N CYS A 162 18.46 10.34 -10.02
CA CYS A 162 19.63 11.06 -9.53
C CYS A 162 20.92 10.68 -10.28
N GLN A 163 21.06 9.43 -10.70
CA GLN A 163 22.22 8.96 -11.48
C GLN A 163 22.25 9.53 -12.91
N SER A 164 21.08 9.76 -13.52
CA SER A 164 20.98 10.19 -14.92
C SER A 164 20.84 11.70 -15.10
N ALA A 165 20.18 12.40 -14.17
CA ALA A 165 19.82 13.80 -14.28
C ALA A 165 20.45 14.71 -13.20
N GLY A 166 21.24 14.12 -12.28
CA GLY A 166 21.82 14.84 -11.15
C GLY A 166 20.97 14.76 -9.87
N ILE A 167 21.59 15.13 -8.74
CA ILE A 167 20.95 15.06 -7.43
C ILE A 167 19.84 16.11 -7.33
N LEU A 168 18.65 15.66 -7.02
CA LEU A 168 17.45 16.46 -6.75
C LEU A 168 16.93 16.12 -5.35
N PRO A 169 16.43 17.07 -4.54
CA PRO A 169 15.73 16.76 -3.28
C PRO A 169 14.58 15.78 -3.51
N ALA A 170 14.38 14.83 -2.58
CA ALA A 170 13.37 13.79 -2.76
C ALA A 170 11.95 14.34 -2.91
N TRP A 171 11.62 15.48 -2.23
CA TRP A 171 10.35 16.18 -2.44
C TRP A 171 10.19 16.66 -3.88
N ASP A 172 11.22 17.33 -4.43
CA ASP A 172 11.16 17.85 -5.80
C ASP A 172 11.04 16.71 -6.81
N TYR A 173 11.71 15.57 -6.56
CA TYR A 173 11.53 14.36 -7.37
C TYR A 173 10.07 13.88 -7.35
N CYS A 174 9.42 13.86 -6.18
CA CYS A 174 8.01 13.47 -6.07
C CYS A 174 7.06 14.39 -6.84
N GLN A 175 7.47 15.65 -7.16
CA GLN A 175 6.69 16.59 -7.94
C GLN A 175 6.92 16.48 -9.45
N LEU A 176 7.94 15.71 -9.88
CA LEU A 176 8.24 15.59 -11.31
C LEU A 176 7.11 14.87 -12.06
N ARG A 177 6.81 15.40 -13.24
CA ARG A 177 5.75 14.90 -14.11
C ARG A 177 6.29 14.53 -15.49
N LYS A 178 5.70 13.49 -16.08
CA LYS A 178 5.80 13.19 -17.50
C LYS A 178 4.39 13.26 -18.09
N GLY A 179 4.11 14.39 -18.77
CA GLY A 179 2.72 14.76 -19.08
C GLY A 179 1.93 15.03 -17.79
N SER A 180 0.77 14.40 -17.62
CA SER A 180 -0.07 14.55 -16.42
C SER A 180 0.29 13.60 -15.26
N LYS A 181 1.18 12.61 -15.46
CA LYS A 181 1.46 11.55 -14.48
C LYS A 181 2.77 11.81 -13.73
N PRO A 182 2.89 11.44 -12.45
CA PRO A 182 4.17 11.37 -11.75
C PRO A 182 5.21 10.57 -12.53
N VAL A 183 6.48 11.00 -12.44
CA VAL A 183 7.60 10.25 -13.04
C VAL A 183 7.86 8.94 -12.29
N ASP A 184 7.67 8.96 -10.97
CA ASP A 184 7.81 7.75 -10.16
C ASP A 184 6.63 6.80 -10.42
N PRO A 185 6.88 5.52 -10.75
CA PRO A 185 5.83 4.59 -11.14
C PRO A 185 4.87 4.25 -10.00
N LEU A 186 5.37 4.20 -8.76
CA LEU A 186 4.51 3.88 -7.61
C LEU A 186 3.63 5.06 -7.24
N LEU A 187 4.17 6.30 -7.29
CA LEU A 187 3.35 7.50 -7.11
C LEU A 187 2.31 7.67 -8.21
N ALA A 188 2.66 7.31 -9.47
CA ALA A 188 1.71 7.35 -10.58
C ALA A 188 0.54 6.37 -10.37
N MET A 189 0.81 5.17 -9.85
CA MET A 189 -0.22 4.19 -9.49
C MET A 189 -1.10 4.73 -8.35
N TYR A 190 -0.52 5.23 -7.25
CA TYR A 190 -1.30 5.78 -6.15
C TYR A 190 -2.16 6.98 -6.57
N GLU A 191 -1.61 7.86 -7.42
CA GLU A 191 -2.37 9.02 -7.92
C GLU A 191 -3.55 8.60 -8.81
N SER A 192 -3.41 7.50 -9.58
CA SER A 192 -4.52 6.99 -10.42
C SER A 192 -5.72 6.56 -9.61
N ILE A 193 -5.54 6.26 -8.33
CA ILE A 193 -6.58 5.90 -7.36
C ILE A 193 -6.74 6.98 -6.26
N GLN A 194 -6.48 8.24 -6.63
CA GLN A 194 -6.78 9.46 -5.85
C GLN A 194 -5.95 9.64 -4.56
N PHE A 195 -4.79 9.00 -4.43
CA PHE A 195 -3.85 9.35 -3.38
C PHE A 195 -2.96 10.51 -3.83
N LYS A 196 -2.55 11.35 -2.88
CA LYS A 196 -1.66 12.50 -3.12
C LYS A 196 -0.57 12.54 -2.06
N VAL A 197 0.58 13.13 -2.39
CA VAL A 197 1.59 13.53 -1.40
C VAL A 197 1.26 14.98 -1.00
N PRO A 198 0.74 15.24 0.21
CA PRO A 198 0.15 16.55 0.53
C PRO A 198 1.13 17.72 0.54
N ASN A 199 2.34 17.52 1.06
CA ASN A 199 3.39 18.55 1.15
C ASN A 199 4.76 17.91 1.42
N SER A 200 5.83 18.71 1.52
CA SER A 200 7.20 18.23 1.71
C SER A 200 7.43 17.48 3.02
N LEU A 201 6.66 17.73 4.07
CA LEU A 201 6.72 16.99 5.33
C LEU A 201 6.31 15.52 5.18
N HIS A 202 5.62 15.19 4.09
CA HIS A 202 5.20 13.83 3.76
C HIS A 202 6.27 13.04 3.00
N VAL A 203 7.44 13.61 2.72
CA VAL A 203 8.57 12.87 2.14
C VAL A 203 9.59 12.61 3.24
N VAL A 204 9.67 11.37 3.69
CA VAL A 204 10.41 10.95 4.88
C VAL A 204 11.69 10.24 4.46
N ALA A 205 12.83 10.73 4.96
CA ALA A 205 14.14 10.08 4.81
C ALA A 205 14.27 8.89 5.78
N GLU A 206 15.08 7.91 5.42
CA GLU A 206 15.37 6.70 6.22
C GLU A 206 14.10 6.00 6.70
N TYR A 207 13.03 6.07 5.88
CA TYR A 207 11.75 5.51 6.25
C TYR A 207 11.73 3.99 6.21
N TYR A 208 12.28 3.41 5.16
CA TYR A 208 12.40 1.97 4.94
C TYR A 208 13.70 1.68 4.18
N PRO A 209 14.44 0.62 4.52
CA PRO A 209 15.62 0.21 3.78
C PRO A 209 15.27 -0.22 2.35
N ASP A 210 15.43 0.71 1.39
CA ASP A 210 15.21 0.48 -0.03
C ASP A 210 16.22 1.29 -0.86
N ASP A 211 17.18 0.59 -1.44
CA ASP A 211 18.26 1.20 -2.20
C ASP A 211 17.76 1.97 -3.44
N ALA A 212 16.68 1.49 -4.09
CA ALA A 212 16.13 2.13 -5.28
C ALA A 212 15.51 3.51 -4.99
N SER A 213 14.95 3.69 -3.79
CA SER A 213 14.41 4.95 -3.30
C SER A 213 15.41 5.75 -2.45
N ARG A 214 16.65 5.27 -2.26
CA ARG A 214 17.64 5.83 -1.34
C ARG A 214 17.08 5.98 0.08
N ASN A 215 16.32 4.98 0.54
CA ASN A 215 15.63 4.91 1.82
C ASN A 215 14.51 5.96 2.04
N TYR A 216 14.12 6.71 1.00
CA TYR A 216 13.00 7.64 1.10
C TYR A 216 11.67 6.97 0.85
N ALA A 217 10.63 7.45 1.55
CA ALA A 217 9.24 7.18 1.20
C ALA A 217 8.43 8.48 1.13
N ALA A 218 7.44 8.49 0.25
CA ALA A 218 6.40 9.50 0.24
C ALA A 218 5.16 8.94 0.97
N LEU A 219 4.71 9.65 2.00
CA LEU A 219 3.42 9.35 2.63
C LEU A 219 2.32 9.81 1.68
N VAL A 220 1.73 8.86 0.99
CA VAL A 220 0.59 9.10 0.12
C VAL A 220 -0.69 9.01 0.93
N VAL A 221 -1.58 9.98 0.74
CA VAL A 221 -2.80 10.15 1.53
C VAL A 221 -4.00 10.26 0.59
N ARG A 222 -5.06 9.50 0.90
CA ARG A 222 -6.38 9.69 0.33
C ARG A 222 -7.32 10.23 1.40
N ASP A 223 -7.91 11.40 1.19
CA ASP A 223 -8.94 11.99 2.06
C ASP A 223 -10.32 11.59 1.52
N LEU A 224 -11.01 10.72 2.23
CA LEU A 224 -12.28 10.13 1.80
C LEU A 224 -13.47 11.10 1.89
N VAL A 225 -13.28 12.25 2.56
CA VAL A 225 -14.31 13.30 2.62
C VAL A 225 -14.18 14.22 1.39
N SER A 226 -12.95 14.52 0.98
CA SER A 226 -12.69 15.39 -0.18
C SER A 226 -12.85 14.66 -1.52
N ASP A 227 -12.60 13.35 -1.52
CA ASP A 227 -12.62 12.50 -2.72
C ASP A 227 -13.41 11.19 -2.43
N PRO A 228 -14.75 11.23 -2.20
CA PRO A 228 -15.53 10.02 -2.01
C PRO A 228 -15.49 9.15 -3.27
N LEU A 229 -15.51 7.81 -3.10
CA LEU A 229 -15.76 6.91 -4.22
C LEU A 229 -17.22 7.11 -4.66
N THR A 230 -17.42 7.73 -5.81
CA THR A 230 -18.73 7.81 -6.49
C THR A 230 -19.01 6.55 -7.27
#